data_cca00c1572ff64d7ac0e072733f978c2
#
_entry.id   cca00c1572ff64d7ac0e072733f978c2
#
_cell.length_a   1.000
_cell.length_b   1.000
_cell.length_c   1.000
_cell.angle_alpha   90.00
_cell.angle_beta   90.00
_cell.angle_gamma   90.00
#
_symmetry.space_group_name_H-M   'P 1'
#
loop_
_entity.id
_entity.type
_entity.pdbx_description
1 polymer ?
#
loop_
_entity_poly.entity_id
_entity_poly.type
_entity_poly.pdbx_seq_one_letter_code
_entity_poly.pdbx_strand_id
1 'polypeptide(L)'
;MRCLYNYAIKNKIKGNFMQLYGLKACDTCRKARKALQNQQVDYIDVRDGSVPDAVLVAALAKFGDALLNRASTTWRGLDAVARAGDPLALLKAHPALMKRPLIVHDDGEMTLGWKPDVAAYYAALPGA
;
A
#
# COMPACT_ATOMS: atom_id res chain seq x y z
N MET A 1 -1.35 -5.90 -25.96
CA MET A 1 -0.34 -6.96 -25.87
C MET A 1 0.27 -7.05 -24.49
N ARG A 2 0.79 -5.94 -24.00
CA ARG A 2 1.39 -5.95 -22.68
C ARG A 2 0.43 -6.40 -21.59
N CYS A 3 -0.82 -5.95 -21.65
CA CYS A 3 -1.80 -6.32 -20.64
C CYS A 3 -2.12 -7.80 -20.64
N LEU A 4 -2.20 -8.40 -21.83
CA LEU A 4 -2.45 -9.83 -21.94
C LEU A 4 -1.28 -10.65 -21.43
N TYR A 5 -0.08 -10.20 -21.74
CA TYR A 5 1.12 -10.87 -21.25
C TYR A 5 1.17 -10.86 -19.73
N ASN A 6 0.96 -9.69 -19.15
CA ASN A 6 0.97 -9.55 -17.69
C ASN A 6 -0.12 -10.40 -17.05
N TYR A 7 -1.29 -10.42 -17.65
CA TYR A 7 -2.39 -11.20 -17.15
C TYR A 7 -2.05 -12.70 -17.11
N ALA A 8 -1.46 -13.19 -18.20
CA ALA A 8 -1.08 -14.59 -18.28
C ALA A 8 -0.04 -14.96 -17.22
N ILE A 9 0.94 -14.08 -17.02
CA ILE A 9 1.98 -14.31 -16.02
C ILE A 9 1.38 -14.31 -14.61
N LYS A 10 0.53 -13.34 -14.33
CA LYS A 10 -0.09 -13.24 -13.01
C LYS A 10 -0.96 -14.47 -12.70
N ASN A 11 -1.73 -14.90 -13.68
CA ASN A 11 -2.54 -16.08 -13.51
C ASN A 11 -1.69 -17.31 -13.20
N LYS A 12 -0.57 -17.42 -13.89
CA LYS A 12 0.33 -18.53 -13.69
C LYS A 12 0.93 -18.54 -12.29
N ILE A 13 1.15 -17.37 -11.74
CA ILE A 13 1.74 -17.18 -10.42
C ILE A 13 0.69 -17.27 -9.32
N LYS A 14 -0.58 -17.16 -9.68
CA LYS A 14 -1.68 -17.44 -8.77
C LYS A 14 -1.85 -16.46 -7.63
N GLY A 15 -2.13 -15.22 -7.90
CA GLY A 15 -2.48 -14.29 -6.82
C GLY A 15 -1.34 -13.91 -5.89
N ASN A 16 -0.15 -14.46 -6.15
CA ASN A 16 1.02 -14.06 -5.39
C ASN A 16 1.61 -12.74 -5.89
N PHE A 17 1.08 -12.21 -6.99
CA PHE A 17 1.53 -10.94 -7.52
C PHE A 17 0.86 -9.80 -6.77
N MET A 18 1.67 -8.89 -6.26
CA MET A 18 1.15 -7.79 -5.47
C MET A 18 2.02 -6.54 -5.62
N GLN A 19 1.45 -5.40 -5.25
CA GLN A 19 2.15 -4.12 -5.25
C GLN A 19 2.19 -3.62 -3.82
N LEU A 20 3.37 -3.23 -3.37
CA LEU A 20 3.56 -2.67 -2.04
C LEU A 20 3.89 -1.19 -2.18
N TYR A 21 3.00 -0.36 -1.67
CA TYR A 21 3.19 1.09 -1.65
C TYR A 21 3.72 1.49 -0.28
N GLY A 22 4.92 2.04 -0.25
CA GLY A 22 5.56 2.40 1.01
C GLY A 22 6.65 3.43 0.83
N LEU A 23 7.55 3.49 1.79
CA LEU A 23 8.72 4.37 1.75
C LEU A 23 9.96 3.54 2.00
N LYS A 24 11.03 3.81 1.25
CA LYS A 24 12.30 3.10 1.41
C LYS A 24 12.87 3.25 2.82
N ALA A 25 12.71 4.42 3.40
CA ALA A 25 13.25 4.70 4.73
C ALA A 25 12.37 4.25 5.88
N CYS A 26 11.18 3.70 5.59
CA CYS A 26 10.25 3.28 6.64
C CYS A 26 10.62 1.90 7.16
N ASP A 27 10.85 1.79 8.47
CA ASP A 27 11.22 0.51 9.08
C ASP A 27 10.15 -0.56 8.88
N THR A 28 8.89 -0.19 9.04
CA THR A 28 7.79 -1.11 8.86
C THR A 28 7.75 -1.64 7.43
N CYS A 29 7.98 -0.76 6.46
CA CYS A 29 8.02 -1.17 5.05
C CYS A 29 9.21 -2.11 4.79
N ARG A 30 10.36 -1.84 5.41
CA ARG A 30 11.52 -2.72 5.26
C ARG A 30 11.25 -4.11 5.83
N LYS A 31 10.57 -4.17 6.98
CA LYS A 31 10.18 -5.46 7.56
C LYS A 31 9.25 -6.24 6.64
N ALA A 32 8.27 -5.55 6.07
CA ALA A 32 7.35 -6.17 5.13
C ALA A 32 8.07 -6.66 3.88
N ARG A 33 8.96 -5.85 3.32
CA ARG A 33 9.72 -6.23 2.14
C ARG A 33 10.56 -7.47 2.40
N LYS A 34 11.21 -7.54 3.55
CA LYS A 34 12.02 -8.70 3.90
C LYS A 34 11.15 -9.95 4.03
N ALA A 35 10.00 -9.81 4.67
CA ALA A 35 9.08 -10.94 4.85
C ALA A 35 8.53 -11.44 3.52
N LEU A 36 8.38 -10.55 2.54
CA LEU A 36 7.79 -10.86 1.24
C LEU A 36 8.82 -11.16 0.16
N GLN A 37 10.09 -11.33 0.52
CA GLN A 37 11.14 -11.48 -0.49
C GLN A 37 10.97 -12.68 -1.40
N ASN A 38 10.20 -13.68 -0.98
CA ASN A 38 9.92 -14.87 -1.78
C ASN A 38 8.59 -14.78 -2.54
N GLN A 39 7.96 -13.61 -2.53
CA GLN A 39 6.71 -13.36 -3.24
C GLN A 39 6.96 -12.49 -4.46
N GLN A 40 5.98 -12.47 -5.36
CA GLN A 40 6.03 -11.62 -6.55
C GLN A 40 5.50 -10.24 -6.17
N VAL A 41 6.39 -9.31 -5.84
CA VAL A 41 6.00 -8.00 -5.33
C VAL A 41 6.71 -6.89 -6.09
N ASP A 42 5.91 -5.90 -6.53
CA ASP A 42 6.41 -4.62 -7.01
C ASP A 42 6.50 -3.68 -5.81
N TYR A 43 7.68 -3.14 -5.55
CA TYR A 43 7.88 -2.18 -4.46
C TYR A 43 7.86 -0.78 -5.03
N ILE A 44 6.90 0.02 -4.59
CA ILE A 44 6.70 1.37 -5.09
C ILE A 44 6.86 2.36 -3.94
N ASP A 45 7.87 3.23 -4.05
CA ASP A 45 8.04 4.30 -3.07
C ASP A 45 7.07 5.42 -3.43
N VAL A 46 6.21 5.80 -2.49
CA VAL A 46 5.17 6.78 -2.77
C VAL A 46 5.72 8.19 -3.04
N ARG A 47 6.98 8.44 -2.71
CA ARG A 47 7.63 9.71 -3.05
C ARG A 47 8.09 9.74 -4.48
N ASP A 48 8.48 8.59 -5.04
CA ASP A 48 8.99 8.51 -6.40
C ASP A 48 7.88 8.34 -7.41
N GLY A 49 6.81 7.66 -7.02
CA GLY A 49 5.68 7.41 -7.89
C GLY A 49 4.38 7.55 -7.14
N SER A 50 3.44 8.25 -7.73
CA SER A 50 2.15 8.45 -7.10
C SER A 50 1.39 7.15 -7.00
N VAL A 51 0.65 6.99 -5.91
CA VAL A 51 -0.33 5.92 -5.82
C VAL A 51 -1.47 6.27 -6.78
N PRO A 52 -1.87 5.36 -7.67
CA PRO A 52 -2.96 5.67 -8.60
C PRO A 52 -4.24 6.05 -7.86
N ASP A 53 -4.98 7.01 -8.43
CA ASP A 53 -6.24 7.46 -7.83
C ASP A 53 -7.19 6.30 -7.55
N ALA A 54 -7.29 5.36 -8.48
CA ALA A 54 -8.18 4.21 -8.32
C ALA A 54 -7.81 3.38 -7.10
N VAL A 55 -6.52 3.24 -6.82
CA VAL A 55 -6.05 2.52 -5.64
C VAL A 55 -6.40 3.28 -4.38
N LEU A 56 -6.19 4.60 -4.37
CA LEU A 56 -6.55 5.43 -3.21
C LEU A 56 -8.04 5.38 -2.92
N VAL A 57 -8.86 5.47 -3.96
CA VAL A 57 -10.32 5.40 -3.80
C VAL A 57 -10.73 4.06 -3.21
N ALA A 58 -10.18 2.97 -3.75
CA ALA A 58 -10.49 1.64 -3.25
C ALA A 58 -10.02 1.44 -1.80
N ALA A 59 -8.83 1.96 -1.49
CA ALA A 59 -8.29 1.84 -0.13
C ALA A 59 -9.10 2.67 0.86
N LEU A 60 -9.53 3.86 0.47
CA LEU A 60 -10.40 4.68 1.33
C LEU A 60 -11.75 4.00 1.56
N ALA A 61 -12.29 3.36 0.53
CA ALA A 61 -13.56 2.63 0.67
C ALA A 61 -13.41 1.46 1.65
N LYS A 62 -12.27 0.80 1.64
CA LYS A 62 -12.03 -0.37 2.49
C LYS A 62 -11.62 0.00 3.91
N PHE A 63 -10.70 0.95 4.05
CA PHE A 63 -10.09 1.26 5.34
C PHE A 63 -10.59 2.55 5.97
N GLY A 64 -11.20 3.43 5.17
CA GLY A 64 -11.67 4.70 5.66
C GLY A 64 -10.55 5.53 6.29
N ASP A 65 -10.85 6.13 7.42
CA ASP A 65 -9.90 7.00 8.12
C ASP A 65 -8.62 6.29 8.56
N ALA A 66 -8.65 4.96 8.66
CA ALA A 66 -7.45 4.21 9.04
C ALA A 66 -6.33 4.35 8.02
N LEU A 67 -6.65 4.75 6.79
CA LEU A 67 -5.64 4.97 5.76
C LEU A 67 -4.78 6.19 6.04
N LEU A 68 -5.27 7.14 6.82
CA LEU A 68 -4.54 8.36 7.18
C LEU A 68 -3.74 8.13 8.46
N ASN A 69 -2.46 8.42 8.41
CA ASN A 69 -1.59 8.30 9.58
C ASN A 69 -1.58 9.60 10.37
N ARG A 70 -2.52 9.72 11.30
CA ARG A 70 -2.66 10.93 12.12
C ARG A 70 -1.58 11.08 13.17
N ALA A 71 -0.76 10.05 13.38
CA ALA A 71 0.39 10.14 14.27
C ALA A 71 1.64 10.64 13.56
N SER A 72 1.59 10.84 12.24
CA SER A 72 2.74 11.26 11.46
C SER A 72 3.08 12.73 11.67
N THR A 73 4.35 13.07 11.42
CA THR A 73 4.78 14.47 11.44
C THR A 73 4.07 15.27 10.35
N THR A 74 3.78 14.62 9.22
CA THR A 74 3.04 15.27 8.13
C THR A 74 1.68 15.74 8.61
N TRP A 75 0.93 14.87 9.28
CA TRP A 75 -0.39 15.24 9.81
C TRP A 75 -0.28 16.35 10.85
N ARG A 76 0.68 16.23 11.76
CA ARG A 76 0.84 17.22 12.81
C ARG A 76 1.23 18.58 12.25
N GLY A 77 1.86 18.63 11.08
CA GLY A 77 2.20 19.87 10.43
C GLY A 77 1.06 20.55 9.70
N LEU A 78 -0.10 19.88 9.56
CA LEU A 78 -1.25 20.46 8.89
C LEU A 78 -2.06 21.29 9.86
N ASP A 79 -2.64 22.41 9.37
CA ASP A 79 -3.55 23.20 10.19
C ASP A 79 -4.94 22.58 10.20
N ALA A 80 -5.85 23.18 10.99
CA ALA A 80 -7.19 22.63 11.16
C ALA A 80 -7.98 22.59 9.86
N VAL A 81 -7.80 23.60 9.02
CA VAL A 81 -8.50 23.65 7.72
C VAL A 81 -8.04 22.52 6.82
N ALA A 82 -6.72 22.32 6.75
CA ALA A 82 -6.16 21.25 5.92
C ALA A 82 -6.62 19.88 6.43
N ARG A 83 -6.61 19.66 7.74
CA ARG A 83 -7.04 18.38 8.32
C ARG A 83 -8.51 18.06 8.06
N ALA A 84 -9.32 19.08 7.91
CA ALA A 84 -10.75 18.91 7.61
C ALA A 84 -11.03 18.66 6.14
N GLY A 85 -9.99 18.70 5.30
CA GLY A 85 -10.14 18.52 3.86
C GLY A 85 -10.50 17.10 3.46
N ASP A 86 -10.80 16.95 2.18
CA ASP A 86 -11.14 15.66 1.62
C ASP A 86 -9.97 14.67 1.74
N PRO A 87 -10.18 13.48 2.28
CA PRO A 87 -9.10 12.51 2.45
C PRO A 87 -8.35 12.18 1.17
N LEU A 88 -9.05 12.04 0.05
CA LEU A 88 -8.39 11.74 -1.22
C LEU A 88 -7.46 12.88 -1.63
N ALA A 89 -7.93 14.11 -1.51
CA ALA A 89 -7.11 15.27 -1.84
C ALA A 89 -5.89 15.37 -0.93
N LEU A 90 -6.07 15.08 0.36
CA LEU A 90 -4.96 15.08 1.32
C LEU A 90 -3.91 14.04 0.96
N LEU A 91 -4.32 12.84 0.59
CA LEU A 91 -3.40 11.78 0.22
C LEU A 91 -2.65 12.11 -1.06
N LYS A 92 -3.30 12.77 -2.00
CA LYS A 92 -2.65 13.17 -3.25
C LYS A 92 -1.64 14.29 -3.01
N ALA A 93 -1.98 15.23 -2.15
CA ALA A 93 -1.08 16.35 -1.83
C ALA A 93 0.07 15.93 -0.92
N HIS A 94 -0.16 14.94 -0.05
CA HIS A 94 0.81 14.51 0.95
C HIS A 94 0.90 12.99 0.96
N PRO A 95 1.62 12.38 0.01
CA PRO A 95 1.70 10.90 -0.07
C PRO A 95 2.19 10.25 1.20
N ALA A 96 3.07 10.91 1.96
CA ALA A 96 3.59 10.36 3.21
C ALA A 96 2.51 10.28 4.31
N LEU A 97 1.35 10.88 4.08
CA LEU A 97 0.25 10.83 5.03
C LEU A 97 -0.46 9.47 5.01
N MET A 98 -0.30 8.72 3.93
CA MET A 98 -0.89 7.39 3.84
C MET A 98 -0.20 6.43 4.79
N LYS A 99 -0.99 5.65 5.53
CA LYS A 99 -0.45 4.60 6.38
C LYS A 99 0.24 3.56 5.52
N ARG A 100 1.38 3.05 5.97
CA ARG A 100 2.24 2.18 5.17
C ARG A 100 2.60 0.91 5.91
N PRO A 101 2.89 -0.19 5.19
CA PRO A 101 2.69 -0.33 3.76
C PRO A 101 1.24 -0.58 3.39
N LEU A 102 0.85 -0.12 2.22
CA LEU A 102 -0.42 -0.52 1.60
C LEU A 102 -0.07 -1.58 0.56
N ILE A 103 -0.58 -2.77 0.72
CA ILE A 103 -0.31 -3.88 -0.18
C ILE A 103 -1.58 -4.20 -0.95
N VAL A 104 -1.47 -4.18 -2.28
CA VAL A 104 -2.59 -4.43 -3.18
C VAL A 104 -2.29 -5.70 -3.95
N HIS A 105 -3.18 -6.66 -3.84
CA HIS A 105 -3.07 -7.92 -4.54
C HIS A 105 -3.68 -7.84 -5.92
N ASP A 106 -3.29 -8.75 -6.76
CA ASP A 106 -3.75 -8.82 -8.14
C ASP A 106 -5.26 -9.00 -8.23
N ASP A 107 -5.86 -9.66 -7.28
CA ASP A 107 -7.30 -9.90 -7.22
C ASP A 107 -8.09 -8.75 -6.59
N GLY A 108 -7.42 -7.67 -6.20
CA GLY A 108 -8.05 -6.52 -5.59
C GLY A 108 -8.05 -6.52 -4.07
N GLU A 109 -7.62 -7.61 -3.44
CA GLU A 109 -7.48 -7.63 -1.98
C GLU A 109 -6.39 -6.65 -1.53
N MET A 110 -6.59 -6.07 -0.37
CA MET A 110 -5.65 -5.09 0.18
C MET A 110 -5.40 -5.33 1.65
N THR A 111 -4.17 -5.04 2.09
CA THR A 111 -3.85 -4.98 3.51
C THR A 111 -3.17 -3.66 3.82
N LEU A 112 -3.25 -3.24 5.08
CA LEU A 112 -2.73 -1.96 5.51
C LEU A 112 -1.91 -2.14 6.78
N GLY A 113 -0.69 -1.60 6.76
CA GLY A 113 0.21 -1.71 7.90
C GLY A 113 0.90 -3.06 7.97
N TRP A 114 1.63 -3.29 9.05
CA TRP A 114 2.36 -4.54 9.24
C TRP A 114 2.29 -4.99 10.69
N LYS A 115 1.08 -4.92 11.26
CA LYS A 115 0.85 -5.44 12.61
C LYS A 115 0.85 -6.97 12.58
N PRO A 116 0.93 -7.63 13.73
CA PRO A 116 1.05 -9.09 13.77
C PRO A 116 0.01 -9.86 12.97
N ASP A 117 -1.22 -9.36 12.92
CA ASP A 117 -2.28 -10.02 12.14
C ASP A 117 -1.98 -9.99 10.64
N VAL A 118 -1.50 -8.86 10.13
CA VAL A 118 -1.14 -8.73 8.73
C VAL A 118 0.11 -9.57 8.43
N ALA A 119 1.12 -9.48 9.30
CA ALA A 119 2.34 -10.25 9.12
C ALA A 119 2.04 -11.76 9.10
N ALA A 120 1.14 -12.22 9.97
CA ALA A 120 0.75 -13.62 10.01
C ALA A 120 0.03 -14.06 8.74
N TYR A 121 -0.83 -13.19 8.21
CA TYR A 121 -1.51 -13.46 6.95
C TYR A 121 -0.50 -13.74 5.82
N TYR A 122 0.52 -12.90 5.71
CA TYR A 122 1.51 -13.08 4.66
C TYR A 122 2.45 -14.25 4.92
N ALA A 123 2.73 -14.54 6.18
CA ALA A 123 3.54 -15.71 6.52
C ALA A 123 2.86 -17.01 6.11
N ALA A 124 1.54 -17.02 6.07
CA ALA A 124 0.77 -18.20 5.71
C ALA A 124 0.64 -18.40 4.20
N LEU A 125 1.01 -17.40 3.39
CA LEU A 125 0.93 -17.54 1.94
C LEU A 125 2.03 -18.46 1.42
N PRO A 126 1.72 -19.28 0.40
CA PRO A 126 2.76 -20.10 -0.22
C PRO A 126 3.80 -19.21 -0.89
N GLY A 127 5.05 -19.66 -0.92
CA GLY A 127 6.11 -18.96 -1.61
C GLY A 127 5.87 -18.89 -3.11
N ALA A 128 6.40 -17.85 -3.74
CA ALA A 128 6.25 -17.65 -5.18
C ALA A 128 7.13 -18.62 -5.98
#